data_27a9ab4acbbcb3d907ac853bb0538df2
#
_entry.id   27a9ab4acbbcb3d907ac853bb0538df2
#
_cell.length_a   1.000
_cell.length_b   1.000
_cell.length_c   1.000
_cell.angle_alpha   90.00
_cell.angle_beta   90.00
_cell.angle_gamma   90.00
#
_symmetry.space_group_name_H-M   'P 1'
#
loop_
_entity.id
_entity.type
_entity.pdbx_description
1 polymer ?
#
loop_
_entity_poly.entity_id
_entity_poly.type
_entity_poly.pdbx_seq_one_letter_code
_entity_poly.pdbx_strand_id
1 'polypeptide(L)'
;MSKELAKTYDPSGIEDRLYQKWLDKKYFHAEVDHSKTPFTIVIPPPNITGQLHMGHALDNTMQDILIRYKRMQGYNALWQPGTDHASIATEVKIIQKLKEEGIDKHDLGREKFLERAWEWKKEYGGRIIGQLKKLGSSCDWDRERFTMDEGCSKAVEEVFILSLIHISEPTRPISI
;
A
#
# COMPACT_ATOMS: atom_id res chain seq x y z
N MET A 1 -11.42 -20.19 39.54
CA MET A 1 -12.65 -20.29 38.74
C MET A 1 -12.25 -20.41 37.29
N SER A 2 -12.45 -21.56 36.67
CA SER A 2 -12.27 -21.73 35.22
C SER A 2 -13.34 -20.90 34.51
N LYS A 3 -12.91 -19.91 33.72
CA LYS A 3 -13.85 -19.18 32.85
C LYS A 3 -14.31 -20.18 31.76
N GLU A 4 -15.55 -20.56 31.83
CA GLU A 4 -16.17 -21.34 30.77
C GLU A 4 -16.12 -20.53 29.45
N LEU A 5 -15.58 -21.12 28.40
CA LEU A 5 -15.50 -20.47 27.10
C LEU A 5 -16.90 -20.43 26.47
N ALA A 6 -17.20 -19.32 25.75
CA ALA A 6 -18.42 -19.23 24.97
C ALA A 6 -18.47 -20.34 23.90
N LYS A 7 -19.67 -20.86 23.61
CA LYS A 7 -19.87 -21.92 22.60
C LYS A 7 -19.52 -21.47 21.17
N THR A 8 -19.62 -20.18 20.90
CA THR A 8 -19.33 -19.57 19.61
C THR A 8 -18.28 -18.47 19.77
N TYR A 9 -17.38 -18.34 18.79
CA TYR A 9 -16.43 -17.24 18.75
C TYR A 9 -17.13 -15.94 18.36
N ASP A 10 -17.00 -14.91 19.18
CA ASP A 10 -17.41 -13.56 18.87
C ASP A 10 -16.18 -12.68 18.67
N PRO A 11 -15.91 -12.22 17.43
CA PRO A 11 -14.76 -11.38 17.13
C PRO A 11 -14.87 -9.96 17.71
N SER A 12 -16.09 -9.51 18.02
CA SER A 12 -16.33 -8.14 18.52
C SER A 12 -15.54 -7.85 19.79
N GLY A 13 -14.79 -6.76 19.78
CA GLY A 13 -13.97 -6.35 20.91
C GLY A 13 -12.71 -7.20 21.19
N ILE A 14 -12.50 -8.30 20.48
CA ILE A 14 -11.29 -9.13 20.63
C ILE A 14 -10.26 -8.79 19.57
N GLU A 15 -10.64 -8.86 18.30
CA GLU A 15 -9.73 -8.71 17.16
C GLU A 15 -9.10 -7.32 17.13
N ASP A 16 -9.90 -6.27 17.18
CA ASP A 16 -9.41 -4.89 17.13
C ASP A 16 -8.48 -4.59 18.32
N ARG A 17 -8.82 -5.08 19.52
CA ARG A 17 -7.98 -4.91 20.72
C ARG A 17 -6.66 -5.64 20.60
N LEU A 18 -6.65 -6.86 20.07
CA LEU A 18 -5.42 -7.63 19.87
C LEU A 18 -4.54 -7.00 18.80
N TYR A 19 -5.14 -6.60 17.69
CA TYR A 19 -4.41 -5.96 16.59
C TYR A 19 -3.79 -4.63 17.05
N GLN A 20 -4.54 -3.80 17.77
CA GLN A 20 -4.01 -2.56 18.35
C GLN A 20 -2.84 -2.82 19.29
N LYS A 21 -2.94 -3.83 20.16
CA LYS A 21 -1.84 -4.25 21.02
C LYS A 21 -0.58 -4.64 20.24
N TRP A 22 -0.72 -5.29 19.08
CA TRP A 22 0.42 -5.64 18.24
C TRP A 22 1.07 -4.40 17.61
N LEU A 23 0.27 -3.43 17.19
CA LEU A 23 0.76 -2.16 16.68
C LEU A 23 1.50 -1.35 17.77
N ASP A 24 0.90 -1.21 18.95
CA ASP A 24 1.50 -0.48 20.08
C ASP A 24 2.84 -1.09 20.52
N LYS A 25 2.96 -2.41 20.40
CA LYS A 25 4.18 -3.15 20.71
C LYS A 25 5.18 -3.21 19.54
N LYS A 26 4.82 -2.63 18.39
CA LYS A 26 5.64 -2.62 17.16
C LYS A 26 6.13 -4.00 16.73
N TYR A 27 5.30 -5.04 16.91
CA TYR A 27 5.71 -6.42 16.60
C TYR A 27 5.96 -6.65 15.09
N PHE A 28 5.46 -5.78 14.24
CA PHE A 28 5.61 -5.87 12.79
C PHE A 28 6.72 -4.99 12.23
N HIS A 29 7.27 -4.10 13.07
CA HIS A 29 8.32 -3.18 12.69
C HIS A 29 9.66 -3.91 12.53
N ALA A 30 10.40 -3.58 11.48
CA ALA A 30 11.73 -4.13 11.19
C ALA A 30 12.76 -3.01 11.14
N GLU A 31 13.82 -3.15 11.92
CA GLU A 31 14.99 -2.29 11.88
C GLU A 31 16.18 -3.03 11.24
N VAL A 32 17.16 -2.27 10.75
CA VAL A 32 18.39 -2.86 10.22
C VAL A 32 19.15 -3.57 11.34
N ASP A 33 19.25 -4.88 11.23
CA ASP A 33 19.95 -5.74 12.19
C ASP A 33 20.89 -6.68 11.43
N HIS A 34 22.18 -6.33 11.39
CA HIS A 34 23.20 -7.10 10.68
C HIS A 34 23.52 -8.46 11.32
N SER A 35 23.02 -8.73 12.53
CA SER A 35 23.17 -10.03 13.20
C SER A 35 22.16 -11.08 12.71
N LYS A 36 21.12 -10.65 12.00
CA LYS A 36 20.04 -11.51 11.53
C LYS A 36 20.00 -11.58 10.00
N THR A 37 19.60 -12.73 9.49
CA THR A 37 19.36 -12.90 8.05
C THR A 37 18.14 -12.08 7.63
N PRO A 38 18.23 -11.20 6.63
CA PRO A 38 17.08 -10.41 6.19
C PRO A 38 16.12 -11.27 5.35
N PHE A 39 14.83 -10.97 5.48
CA PHE A 39 13.78 -11.51 4.62
C PHE A 39 12.73 -10.43 4.35
N THR A 40 12.55 -10.05 3.11
CA THR A 40 11.66 -8.94 2.75
C THR A 40 10.63 -9.39 1.71
N ILE A 41 9.37 -9.04 1.95
CA ILE A 41 8.30 -9.07 0.96
C ILE A 41 7.83 -7.62 0.76
N VAL A 42 7.71 -7.21 -0.49
CA VAL A 42 7.01 -6.00 -0.88
C VAL A 42 5.61 -6.40 -1.32
N ILE A 43 4.59 -5.83 -0.71
CA ILE A 43 3.21 -6.11 -1.10
C ILE A 43 2.99 -5.71 -2.57
N PRO A 44 2.32 -6.52 -3.40
CA PRO A 44 1.78 -6.01 -4.66
C PRO A 44 0.80 -4.88 -4.32
N PRO A 45 1.13 -3.60 -4.62
CA PRO A 45 0.36 -2.50 -4.08
C PRO A 45 -1.04 -2.47 -4.72
N PRO A 46 -2.12 -2.61 -3.93
CA PRO A 46 -3.47 -2.56 -4.48
C PRO A 46 -3.79 -1.20 -5.09
N ASN A 47 -4.47 -1.22 -6.22
CA ASN A 47 -4.97 -0.04 -6.90
C ASN A 47 -6.06 0.65 -6.06
N ILE A 48 -5.99 1.97 -5.90
CA ILE A 48 -7.01 2.75 -5.18
C ILE A 48 -8.29 2.96 -6.00
N THR A 49 -8.67 1.99 -6.83
CA THR A 49 -9.86 2.04 -7.69
C THR A 49 -11.14 1.58 -6.99
N GLY A 50 -11.02 1.03 -5.77
CA GLY A 50 -12.15 0.52 -5.02
C GLY A 50 -11.74 -0.19 -3.73
N GLN A 51 -12.53 -1.18 -3.36
CA GLN A 51 -12.30 -2.02 -2.18
C GLN A 51 -11.51 -3.27 -2.55
N LEU A 52 -10.86 -3.89 -1.55
CA LEU A 52 -10.26 -5.20 -1.72
C LEU A 52 -11.35 -6.27 -1.92
N HIS A 53 -11.02 -7.31 -2.65
CA HIS A 53 -11.85 -8.49 -2.88
C HIS A 53 -11.13 -9.77 -2.40
N MET A 54 -11.80 -10.91 -2.48
CA MET A 54 -11.27 -12.20 -1.98
C MET A 54 -9.91 -12.58 -2.59
N GLY A 55 -9.63 -12.21 -3.84
CA GLY A 55 -8.32 -12.43 -4.46
C GLY A 55 -7.20 -11.69 -3.72
N HIS A 56 -7.42 -10.44 -3.34
CA HIS A 56 -6.47 -9.70 -2.50
C HIS A 56 -6.31 -10.32 -1.11
N ALA A 57 -7.42 -10.79 -0.50
CA ALA A 57 -7.36 -11.45 0.80
C ALA A 57 -6.52 -12.73 0.75
N LEU A 58 -6.68 -13.55 -0.29
CA LEU A 58 -5.89 -14.76 -0.50
C LEU A 58 -4.40 -14.44 -0.67
N ASP A 59 -4.08 -13.54 -1.59
CA ASP A 59 -2.70 -13.12 -1.87
C ASP A 59 -2.00 -12.59 -0.61
N ASN A 60 -2.65 -11.66 0.10
CA ASN A 60 -2.10 -11.09 1.32
C ASN A 60 -1.97 -12.11 2.45
N THR A 61 -2.91 -13.06 2.57
CA THR A 61 -2.82 -14.12 3.58
C THR A 61 -1.61 -15.02 3.33
N MET A 62 -1.32 -15.37 2.08
CA MET A 62 -0.14 -16.16 1.74
C MET A 62 1.17 -15.44 2.10
N GLN A 63 1.25 -14.15 1.82
CA GLN A 63 2.39 -13.32 2.20
C GLN A 63 2.53 -13.21 3.72
N ASP A 64 1.43 -13.02 4.44
CA ASP A 64 1.42 -12.91 5.90
C ASP A 64 1.89 -14.19 6.57
N ILE A 65 1.48 -15.35 6.07
CA ILE A 65 1.95 -16.66 6.54
C ILE A 65 3.47 -16.75 6.42
N LEU A 66 4.03 -16.39 5.26
CA LEU A 66 5.47 -16.46 5.02
C LEU A 66 6.24 -15.51 5.93
N ILE A 67 5.79 -14.27 6.08
CA ILE A 67 6.43 -13.27 6.94
C ILE A 67 6.40 -13.71 8.41
N ARG A 68 5.25 -14.18 8.90
CA ARG A 68 5.13 -14.68 10.28
C ARG A 68 6.02 -15.88 10.51
N TYR A 69 6.06 -16.82 9.57
CA TYR A 69 6.93 -17.99 9.64
C TYR A 69 8.41 -17.58 9.73
N LYS A 70 8.85 -16.63 8.91
CA LYS A 70 10.23 -16.12 8.94
C LYS A 70 10.56 -15.38 10.24
N ARG A 71 9.63 -14.59 10.78
CA ARG A 71 9.81 -13.99 12.11
C ARG A 71 9.97 -15.04 13.20
N MET A 72 9.19 -16.12 13.17
CA MET A 72 9.30 -17.22 14.13
C MET A 72 10.63 -17.96 14.00
N GLN A 73 11.25 -17.99 12.81
CA GLN A 73 12.57 -18.55 12.58
C GLN A 73 13.72 -17.61 13.00
N GLY A 74 13.42 -16.40 13.50
CA GLY A 74 14.43 -15.43 13.96
C GLY A 74 15.01 -14.54 12.83
N TYR A 75 14.44 -14.55 11.63
CA TYR A 75 14.84 -13.64 10.56
C TYR A 75 14.48 -12.18 10.90
N ASN A 76 15.25 -11.25 10.37
CA ASN A 76 14.85 -9.85 10.30
C ASN A 76 13.87 -9.68 9.13
N ALA A 77 12.58 -9.83 9.43
CA ALA A 77 11.54 -9.96 8.42
C ALA A 77 10.74 -8.65 8.26
N LEU A 78 10.82 -8.06 7.07
CA LEU A 78 10.07 -6.87 6.66
C LEU A 78 8.96 -7.24 5.67
N TRP A 79 7.73 -6.86 5.96
CA TRP A 79 6.65 -6.82 4.98
C TRP A 79 6.29 -5.36 4.70
N GLN A 80 6.74 -4.87 3.55
CA GLN A 80 6.58 -3.49 3.10
C GLN A 80 5.17 -3.28 2.53
N PRO A 81 4.29 -2.49 3.18
CA PRO A 81 2.97 -2.18 2.64
C PRO A 81 3.00 -0.99 1.67
N GLY A 82 1.99 -0.91 0.83
CA GLY A 82 1.77 0.23 -0.05
C GLY A 82 0.46 0.14 -0.83
N THR A 83 0.12 1.23 -1.51
CA THR A 83 -1.01 1.34 -2.43
C THR A 83 -0.60 2.00 -3.73
N ASP A 84 -1.28 1.66 -4.82
CA ASP A 84 -1.00 2.19 -6.14
C ASP A 84 -2.06 3.22 -6.56
N HIS A 85 -1.60 4.35 -7.11
CA HIS A 85 -2.46 5.38 -7.66
C HIS A 85 -3.22 4.93 -8.93
N ALA A 86 -2.74 3.90 -9.62
CA ALA A 86 -3.36 3.25 -10.77
C ALA A 86 -3.79 4.18 -11.91
N SER A 87 -3.24 5.41 -11.94
CA SER A 87 -3.38 6.41 -13.01
C SER A 87 -4.74 6.41 -13.73
N ILE A 88 -4.78 5.87 -14.97
CA ILE A 88 -5.95 5.87 -15.85
C ILE A 88 -7.20 5.28 -15.19
N ALA A 89 -7.07 4.15 -14.50
CA ALA A 89 -8.20 3.47 -13.87
C ALA A 89 -8.83 4.30 -12.74
N THR A 90 -8.01 4.96 -11.94
CA THR A 90 -8.47 5.88 -10.89
C THR A 90 -9.09 7.13 -11.49
N GLU A 91 -8.48 7.70 -12.54
CA GLU A 91 -9.04 8.85 -13.25
C GLU A 91 -10.45 8.57 -13.78
N VAL A 92 -10.67 7.41 -14.41
CA VAL A 92 -12.00 7.00 -14.89
C VAL A 92 -13.02 6.96 -13.76
N LYS A 93 -12.63 6.45 -12.58
CA LYS A 93 -13.52 6.41 -11.40
C LYS A 93 -13.86 7.81 -10.88
N ILE A 94 -12.89 8.71 -10.83
CA ILE A 94 -13.09 10.09 -10.42
C ILE A 94 -14.00 10.82 -11.41
N ILE A 95 -13.78 10.65 -12.71
CA ILE A 95 -14.63 11.24 -13.76
C ILE A 95 -16.06 10.73 -13.64
N GLN A 96 -16.24 9.43 -13.38
CA GLN A 96 -17.58 8.86 -13.17
C GLN A 96 -18.28 9.53 -11.98
N LYS A 97 -17.59 9.70 -10.86
CA LYS A 97 -18.13 10.39 -9.66
C LYS A 97 -18.46 11.86 -9.95
N LEU A 98 -17.59 12.57 -10.67
CA LEU A 98 -17.85 13.95 -11.07
C LEU A 98 -19.09 14.07 -11.95
N LYS A 99 -19.31 13.15 -12.90
CA LYS A 99 -20.52 13.10 -13.73
C LYS A 99 -21.79 12.88 -12.91
N GLU A 100 -21.73 12.03 -11.86
CA GLU A 100 -22.84 11.83 -10.94
C GLU A 100 -23.17 13.11 -10.16
N GLU A 101 -22.15 13.95 -9.90
CA GLU A 101 -22.29 15.28 -9.29
C GLU A 101 -22.69 16.37 -10.30
N GLY A 102 -22.81 16.05 -11.58
CA GLY A 102 -23.15 17.00 -12.67
C GLY A 102 -21.98 17.91 -13.09
N ILE A 103 -20.74 17.50 -12.80
CA ILE A 103 -19.53 18.29 -13.08
C ILE A 103 -18.79 17.65 -14.27
N ASP A 104 -18.42 18.46 -15.28
CA ASP A 104 -17.52 18.01 -16.32
C ASP A 104 -16.04 18.23 -15.91
N LYS A 105 -15.19 17.26 -16.23
CA LYS A 105 -13.75 17.33 -15.95
C LYS A 105 -13.10 18.56 -16.58
N HIS A 106 -13.51 18.94 -17.81
CA HIS A 106 -12.92 20.07 -18.53
C HIS A 106 -13.26 21.42 -17.87
N ASP A 107 -14.48 21.53 -17.33
CA ASP A 107 -14.90 22.74 -16.60
C ASP A 107 -14.20 22.90 -15.27
N LEU A 108 -13.81 21.77 -14.65
CA LEU A 108 -13.14 21.77 -13.35
C LEU A 108 -11.69 22.32 -13.43
N GLY A 109 -10.98 22.02 -14.52
CA GLY A 109 -9.57 22.36 -14.70
C GLY A 109 -8.63 21.42 -13.94
N ARG A 110 -7.32 21.50 -14.25
CA ARG A 110 -6.30 20.58 -13.76
C ARG A 110 -6.14 20.60 -12.24
N GLU A 111 -6.05 21.79 -11.64
CA GLU A 111 -5.76 21.92 -10.21
C GLU A 111 -6.86 21.32 -9.35
N LYS A 112 -8.10 21.71 -9.61
CA LYS A 112 -9.26 21.15 -8.89
C LYS A 112 -9.47 19.66 -9.14
N PHE A 113 -9.12 19.19 -10.34
CA PHE A 113 -9.15 17.75 -10.61
C PHE A 113 -8.13 16.99 -9.76
N LEU A 114 -6.92 17.53 -9.57
CA LEU A 114 -5.90 16.97 -8.69
C LEU A 114 -6.35 16.96 -7.22
N GLU A 115 -7.02 18.02 -6.75
CA GLU A 115 -7.61 18.05 -5.40
C GLU A 115 -8.60 16.88 -5.21
N ARG A 116 -9.50 16.67 -6.18
CA ARG A 116 -10.44 15.52 -6.17
C ARG A 116 -9.72 14.17 -6.20
N ALA A 117 -8.59 14.08 -6.91
CA ALA A 117 -7.79 12.87 -6.94
C ALA A 117 -7.12 12.58 -5.59
N TRP A 118 -6.67 13.60 -4.87
CA TRP A 118 -6.14 13.44 -3.52
C TRP A 118 -7.21 13.11 -2.48
N GLU A 119 -8.41 13.67 -2.60
CA GLU A 119 -9.57 13.28 -1.79
C GLU A 119 -9.92 11.79 -2.00
N TRP A 120 -9.97 11.36 -3.27
CA TRP A 120 -10.17 9.96 -3.63
C TRP A 120 -9.11 9.06 -3.00
N LYS A 121 -7.84 9.42 -3.11
CA LYS A 121 -6.72 8.68 -2.47
C LYS A 121 -6.91 8.56 -0.98
N LYS A 122 -7.30 9.64 -0.31
CA LYS A 122 -7.51 9.65 1.14
C LYS A 122 -8.65 8.70 1.53
N GLU A 123 -9.75 8.70 0.78
CA GLU A 123 -10.90 7.83 1.03
C GLU A 123 -10.58 6.36 0.77
N TYR A 124 -10.18 6.02 -0.45
CA TYR A 124 -10.04 4.62 -0.88
C TYR A 124 -8.72 4.00 -0.43
N GLY A 125 -7.63 4.74 -0.41
CA GLY A 125 -6.37 4.27 0.16
C GLY A 125 -6.52 3.96 1.65
N GLY A 126 -7.15 4.84 2.41
CA GLY A 126 -7.45 4.61 3.83
C GLY A 126 -8.36 3.39 4.05
N ARG A 127 -9.34 3.18 3.18
CA ARG A 127 -10.24 2.01 3.24
C ARG A 127 -9.50 0.70 2.98
N ILE A 128 -8.62 0.66 1.98
CA ILE A 128 -7.78 -0.50 1.65
C ILE A 128 -6.89 -0.87 2.83
N ILE A 129 -6.18 0.10 3.40
CA ILE A 129 -5.34 -0.12 4.58
C ILE A 129 -6.16 -0.61 5.77
N GLY A 130 -7.34 -0.04 6.00
CA GLY A 130 -8.28 -0.51 7.02
C GLY A 130 -8.69 -1.98 6.82
N GLN A 131 -8.98 -2.38 5.58
CA GLN A 131 -9.33 -3.77 5.25
C GLN A 131 -8.16 -4.73 5.48
N LEU A 132 -6.93 -4.35 5.11
CA LEU A 132 -5.72 -5.15 5.38
C LEU A 132 -5.49 -5.32 6.89
N LYS A 133 -5.65 -4.25 7.66
CA LYS A 133 -5.57 -4.32 9.13
C LYS A 133 -6.65 -5.22 9.72
N LYS A 134 -7.86 -5.19 9.16
CA LYS A 134 -8.97 -6.06 9.59
C LYS A 134 -8.74 -7.53 9.25
N LEU A 135 -8.01 -7.84 8.18
CA LEU A 135 -7.52 -9.19 7.88
C LEU A 135 -6.42 -9.65 8.86
N GLY A 136 -5.89 -8.76 9.69
CA GLY A 136 -4.81 -9.06 10.61
C GLY A 136 -3.42 -9.02 9.98
N SER A 137 -3.26 -8.41 8.81
CA SER A 137 -2.00 -8.36 8.07
C SER A 137 -0.87 -7.75 8.91
N SER A 138 0.26 -8.45 8.99
CA SER A 138 1.40 -8.07 9.83
C SER A 138 2.44 -7.23 9.08
N CYS A 139 1.96 -6.24 8.33
CA CYS A 139 2.79 -5.27 7.62
C CYS A 139 3.48 -4.30 8.58
N ASP A 140 4.65 -3.81 8.19
CA ASP A 140 5.29 -2.66 8.84
C ASP A 140 4.64 -1.35 8.39
N TRP A 141 3.60 -0.93 9.09
CA TRP A 141 2.79 0.24 8.74
C TRP A 141 3.54 1.57 8.88
N ASP A 142 4.62 1.62 9.65
CA ASP A 142 5.49 2.81 9.73
C ASP A 142 6.21 3.07 8.40
N ARG A 143 6.27 2.07 7.52
CA ARG A 143 6.90 2.11 6.19
C ARG A 143 5.89 2.12 5.04
N GLU A 144 4.62 2.43 5.30
CA GLU A 144 3.61 2.51 4.25
C GLU A 144 4.04 3.47 3.14
N ARG A 145 3.90 3.02 1.88
CA ARG A 145 4.21 3.83 0.69
C ARG A 145 2.99 3.98 -0.20
N PHE A 146 2.97 5.08 -0.90
CA PHE A 146 2.03 5.32 -2.00
C PHE A 146 2.82 5.66 -3.26
N THR A 147 2.46 5.07 -4.39
CA THR A 147 3.26 5.18 -5.63
C THR A 147 3.42 6.61 -6.16
N MET A 148 2.63 7.58 -5.65
CA MET A 148 2.79 9.01 -5.93
C MET A 148 3.19 9.82 -4.68
N ASP A 149 3.73 9.20 -3.63
CA ASP A 149 4.28 9.98 -2.53
C ASP A 149 5.55 10.74 -2.96
N GLU A 150 5.97 11.69 -2.16
CA GLU A 150 7.10 12.56 -2.47
C GLU A 150 8.39 11.78 -2.78
N GLY A 151 8.68 10.73 -2.00
CA GLY A 151 9.88 9.92 -2.19
C GLY A 151 9.83 9.10 -3.48
N CYS A 152 8.69 8.45 -3.78
CA CYS A 152 8.51 7.72 -5.03
C CYS A 152 8.54 8.67 -6.24
N SER A 153 7.93 9.86 -6.13
CA SER A 153 7.94 10.87 -7.19
C SER A 153 9.35 11.35 -7.50
N LYS A 154 10.14 11.67 -6.48
CA LYS A 154 11.56 12.04 -6.65
C LYS A 154 12.38 10.91 -7.27
N ALA A 155 12.20 9.68 -6.82
CA ALA A 155 12.91 8.53 -7.39
C ALA A 155 12.59 8.33 -8.87
N VAL A 156 11.33 8.49 -9.27
CA VAL A 156 10.92 8.42 -10.69
C VAL A 156 11.56 9.53 -11.50
N GLU A 157 11.57 10.76 -10.98
CA GLU A 157 12.18 11.91 -11.64
C GLU A 157 13.69 11.70 -11.84
N GLU A 158 14.41 11.25 -10.81
CA GLU A 158 15.84 10.96 -10.91
C GLU A 158 16.13 9.87 -11.94
N VAL A 159 15.39 8.76 -11.91
CA VAL A 159 15.57 7.67 -12.90
C VAL A 159 15.26 8.17 -14.31
N PHE A 160 14.22 9.00 -14.48
CA PHE A 160 13.90 9.57 -15.78
C PHE A 160 15.02 10.47 -16.31
N ILE A 161 15.57 11.38 -15.48
CA ILE A 161 16.70 12.22 -15.84
C ILE A 161 17.91 11.37 -16.20
N LEU A 162 18.29 10.41 -15.36
CA LEU A 162 19.43 9.53 -15.60
C LEU A 162 19.26 8.71 -16.89
N SER A 163 18.07 8.23 -17.17
CA SER A 163 17.79 7.51 -18.41
C SER A 163 17.95 8.40 -19.65
N LEU A 164 17.55 9.66 -19.56
CA LEU A 164 17.73 10.62 -20.66
C LEU A 164 19.20 10.93 -20.92
N ILE A 165 19.99 11.19 -19.88
CA ILE A 165 21.38 11.63 -20.04
C ILE A 165 22.37 10.49 -20.29
N HIS A 166 22.07 9.24 -19.87
CA HIS A 166 22.99 8.11 -19.97
C HIS A 166 22.54 7.02 -20.94
N ILE A 167 21.25 6.85 -21.17
CA ILE A 167 20.71 5.73 -21.95
C ILE A 167 20.02 6.20 -23.23
N SER A 168 19.23 7.29 -23.15
CA SER A 168 18.38 7.79 -24.24
C SER A 168 18.94 9.03 -24.92
N GLU A 169 20.18 9.43 -24.62
CA GLU A 169 20.79 10.59 -25.28
C GLU A 169 20.86 10.31 -26.80
N PRO A 170 20.33 11.23 -27.63
CA PRO A 170 20.39 11.03 -29.07
C PRO A 170 21.87 11.03 -29.51
N THR A 171 22.36 9.90 -29.98
CA THR A 171 23.67 9.81 -30.58
C THR A 171 23.70 10.81 -31.72
N ARG A 172 24.57 11.83 -31.63
CA ARG A 172 24.85 12.69 -32.78
C ARG A 172 25.29 11.78 -33.94
N PRO A 173 24.66 11.90 -35.14
CA PRO A 173 25.16 11.17 -36.25
C PRO A 173 26.63 11.61 -36.45
N ILE A 174 27.53 10.65 -36.35
CA ILE A 174 28.93 10.86 -36.69
C ILE A 174 28.87 11.15 -38.20
N SER A 175 29.03 12.40 -38.57
CA SER A 175 29.23 12.78 -39.96
C SER A 175 30.59 12.17 -40.40
N ILE A 176 30.50 11.15 -41.25
CA ILE A 176 31.64 10.58 -41.98
C ILE A 176 32.01 11.57 -43.10
#